data_b09d03ead9d8920582c1a3d3d1712530
#
_entry.id   b09d03ead9d8920582c1a3d3d1712530
#
_cell.length_a   1.000
_cell.length_b   1.000
_cell.length_c   1.000
_cell.angle_alpha   90.00
_cell.angle_beta   90.00
_cell.angle_gamma   90.00
#
_symmetry.space_group_name_H-M   'P 1'
#
loop_
_entity.id
_entity.type
_entity.pdbx_description
1 polymer ?
#
loop_
_entity_poly.entity_id
_entity_poly.type
_entity_poly.pdbx_seq_one_letter_code
_entity_poly.pdbx_strand_id
1 'polypeptide(L)'
;QLRENSYLMGQCTSPDDLYLAMRGIRTLGVRLKQHQDNALKVAQWLATRDEVDVILHPAFESCPGHDIFKRDFTGGNGLFSFVLKRGNQAAVNALLDGMHHFKMGYSWGGFESLILANSNVGRLRTATQWPYEQPLIRLHIGLENVDDLIDDLAQGFERLNAVLDA
;
A
#
# COMPACT_ATOMS: atom_id res chain seq x y z
N GLN A 1 -19.00 -3.58 33.20
CA GLN A 1 -19.44 -2.24 32.75
C GLN A 1 -19.25 -2.06 31.23
N LEU A 2 -18.02 -2.21 30.63
CA LEU A 2 -17.82 -2.11 29.17
C LEU A 2 -18.67 -3.10 28.37
N ARG A 3 -18.68 -4.39 28.77
CA ARG A 3 -19.45 -5.44 28.12
C ARG A 3 -20.96 -5.19 28.21
N GLU A 4 -21.45 -4.73 29.36
CA GLU A 4 -22.85 -4.39 29.56
C GLU A 4 -23.27 -3.20 28.70
N ASN A 5 -22.46 -2.14 28.67
CA ASN A 5 -22.73 -0.97 27.84
C ASN A 5 -22.76 -1.33 26.34
N SER A 6 -21.79 -2.13 25.86
CA SER A 6 -21.77 -2.60 24.47
C SER A 6 -23.03 -3.42 24.15
N TYR A 7 -23.45 -4.28 25.07
CA TYR A 7 -24.66 -5.09 24.91
C TYR A 7 -25.94 -4.22 24.85
N LEU A 8 -26.05 -3.26 25.77
CA LEU A 8 -27.19 -2.34 25.81
C LEU A 8 -27.28 -1.44 24.58
N MET A 9 -26.14 -1.08 23.99
CA MET A 9 -26.05 -0.28 22.76
C MET A 9 -26.21 -1.13 21.48
N GLY A 10 -26.48 -2.42 21.58
CA GLY A 10 -26.63 -3.30 20.43
C GLY A 10 -25.35 -3.51 19.62
N GLN A 11 -24.18 -3.26 20.21
CA GLN A 11 -22.88 -3.47 19.59
C GLN A 11 -22.52 -4.97 19.58
N CYS A 12 -23.19 -5.70 18.72
CA CYS A 12 -22.93 -7.13 18.52
C CYS A 12 -22.66 -7.41 17.03
N THR A 13 -21.78 -8.36 16.78
CA THR A 13 -21.51 -8.83 15.43
C THR A 13 -22.62 -9.80 15.02
N SER A 14 -23.09 -9.69 13.77
CA SER A 14 -24.07 -10.62 13.23
C SER A 14 -23.50 -12.03 13.09
N PRO A 15 -24.33 -13.09 13.15
CA PRO A 15 -23.87 -14.46 12.89
C PRO A 15 -23.22 -14.63 11.51
N ASP A 16 -23.69 -13.94 10.50
CA ASP A 16 -23.16 -13.98 9.13
C ASP A 16 -21.74 -13.39 9.07
N ASP A 17 -21.53 -12.24 9.74
CA ASP A 17 -20.20 -11.62 9.83
C ASP A 17 -19.21 -12.51 10.59
N LEU A 18 -19.66 -13.16 11.68
CA LEU A 18 -18.85 -14.11 12.42
C LEU A 18 -18.47 -15.32 11.56
N TYR A 19 -19.40 -15.83 10.77
CA TYR A 19 -19.13 -16.93 9.84
C TYR A 19 -18.09 -16.54 8.78
N LEU A 20 -18.22 -15.37 8.17
CA LEU A 20 -17.25 -14.85 7.22
C LEU A 20 -15.86 -14.65 7.83
N ALA A 21 -15.79 -14.10 9.04
CA ALA A 21 -14.55 -13.94 9.78
C ALA A 21 -13.88 -15.29 10.09
N MET A 22 -14.67 -16.28 10.53
CA MET A 22 -14.19 -17.65 10.79
C MET A 22 -13.65 -18.32 9.52
N ARG A 23 -14.27 -18.10 8.39
CA ARG A 23 -13.74 -18.60 7.10
C ARG A 23 -12.45 -17.91 6.72
N GLY A 24 -12.41 -16.58 6.83
CA GLY A 24 -11.25 -15.76 6.47
C GLY A 24 -10.01 -16.09 7.29
N ILE A 25 -10.17 -16.31 8.60
CA ILE A 25 -9.04 -16.56 9.50
C ILE A 25 -8.31 -17.89 9.19
N ARG A 26 -9.03 -18.88 8.66
CA ARG A 26 -8.45 -20.19 8.31
C ARG A 26 -7.46 -20.13 7.13
N THR A 27 -7.58 -19.13 6.27
CA THR A 27 -6.70 -18.92 5.12
C THR A 27 -5.82 -17.69 5.29
N LEU A 28 -5.84 -17.03 6.45
CA LEU A 28 -5.10 -15.80 6.70
C LEU A 28 -3.60 -15.97 6.47
N GLY A 29 -3.01 -17.05 6.99
CA GLY A 29 -1.57 -17.29 6.87
C GLY A 29 -1.09 -17.41 5.42
N VAL A 30 -1.81 -18.19 4.59
CA VAL A 30 -1.44 -18.34 3.17
C VAL A 30 -1.65 -17.05 2.38
N ARG A 31 -2.69 -16.26 2.69
CA ARG A 31 -2.93 -14.97 2.05
C ARG A 31 -1.87 -13.95 2.44
N LEU A 32 -1.52 -13.84 3.73
CA LEU A 32 -0.47 -12.92 4.19
C LEU A 32 0.87 -13.22 3.52
N LYS A 33 1.22 -14.51 3.42
CA LYS A 33 2.45 -14.92 2.72
C LYS A 33 2.43 -14.47 1.26
N GLN A 34 1.33 -14.68 0.55
CA GLN A 34 1.22 -14.27 -0.86
C GLN A 34 1.27 -12.75 -1.02
N HIS A 35 0.57 -11.99 -0.15
CA HIS A 35 0.66 -10.52 -0.13
C HIS A 35 2.10 -10.04 0.06
N GLN A 36 2.82 -10.62 1.03
CA GLN A 36 4.21 -10.29 1.28
C GLN A 36 5.09 -10.58 0.07
N ASP A 37 4.98 -11.80 -0.50
CA ASP A 37 5.79 -12.23 -1.62
C ASP A 37 5.58 -11.33 -2.85
N ASN A 38 4.32 -10.98 -3.15
CA ASN A 38 3.97 -10.05 -4.22
C ASN A 38 4.49 -8.63 -3.93
N ALA A 39 4.28 -8.12 -2.70
CA ALA A 39 4.71 -6.79 -2.31
C ALA A 39 6.24 -6.63 -2.41
N LEU A 40 7.00 -7.64 -1.99
CA LEU A 40 8.46 -7.63 -2.11
C LEU A 40 8.92 -7.59 -3.57
N LYS A 41 8.28 -8.37 -4.47
CA LYS A 41 8.61 -8.35 -5.90
C LYS A 41 8.31 -6.98 -6.52
N VAL A 42 7.13 -6.42 -6.24
CA VAL A 42 6.78 -5.06 -6.71
C VAL A 42 7.74 -4.02 -6.16
N ALA A 43 8.08 -4.06 -4.87
CA ALA A 43 9.01 -3.13 -4.26
C ALA A 43 10.43 -3.25 -4.82
N GLN A 44 10.90 -4.48 -5.10
CA GLN A 44 12.18 -4.73 -5.75
C GLN A 44 12.21 -4.16 -7.17
N TRP A 45 11.14 -4.34 -7.93
CA TRP A 45 11.01 -3.77 -9.27
C TRP A 45 10.97 -2.23 -9.20
N LEU A 46 10.19 -1.64 -8.28
CA LEU A 46 10.14 -0.19 -8.07
C LEU A 46 11.51 0.40 -7.72
N ALA A 47 12.36 -0.33 -6.98
CA ALA A 47 13.71 0.11 -6.64
C ALA A 47 14.64 0.22 -7.88
N THR A 48 14.28 -0.38 -9.00
CA THR A 48 15.02 -0.25 -10.28
C THR A 48 14.52 0.89 -11.15
N ARG A 49 13.46 1.61 -10.73
CA ARG A 49 12.81 2.64 -11.55
C ARG A 49 13.42 4.00 -11.32
N ASP A 50 13.66 4.72 -12.43
CA ASP A 50 14.21 6.08 -12.39
C ASP A 50 13.23 7.11 -11.79
N GLU A 51 11.92 6.82 -11.83
CA GLU A 51 10.87 7.67 -11.28
C GLU A 51 10.79 7.62 -9.76
N VAL A 52 11.38 6.60 -9.13
CA VAL A 52 11.27 6.34 -7.68
C VAL A 52 12.49 6.88 -6.94
N ASP A 53 12.24 7.68 -5.90
CA ASP A 53 13.27 8.21 -5.00
C ASP A 53 13.56 7.24 -3.85
N VAL A 54 12.51 6.87 -3.12
CA VAL A 54 12.65 6.03 -1.93
C VAL A 54 11.52 5.01 -1.81
N ILE A 55 11.85 3.79 -1.40
CA ILE A 55 10.91 2.73 -1.05
C ILE A 55 10.71 2.71 0.46
N LEU A 56 9.47 2.93 0.90
CA LEU A 56 9.07 2.87 2.31
C LEU A 56 8.40 1.52 2.61
N HIS A 57 9.16 0.45 2.40
CA HIS A 57 8.77 -0.92 2.75
C HIS A 57 9.68 -1.42 3.88
N PRO A 58 9.14 -1.86 5.03
CA PRO A 58 9.95 -2.17 6.21
C PRO A 58 11.04 -3.23 5.99
N ALA A 59 10.86 -4.14 5.02
CA ALA A 59 11.87 -5.14 4.68
C ALA A 59 13.06 -4.60 3.87
N PHE A 60 13.03 -3.33 3.43
CA PHE A 60 14.14 -2.68 2.72
C PHE A 60 15.06 -1.98 3.71
N GLU A 61 16.38 -2.16 3.56
CA GLU A 61 17.38 -1.55 4.45
C GLU A 61 17.34 -0.02 4.44
N SER A 62 16.94 0.57 3.32
CA SER A 62 16.75 2.02 3.18
C SER A 62 15.52 2.57 3.92
N CYS A 63 14.60 1.71 4.35
CA CYS A 63 13.38 2.14 5.05
C CYS A 63 13.70 2.49 6.51
N PRO A 64 13.29 3.67 6.99
CA PRO A 64 13.41 4.01 8.41
C PRO A 64 12.75 2.96 9.31
N GLY A 65 13.50 2.45 10.28
CA GLY A 65 13.02 1.42 11.19
C GLY A 65 13.19 -0.03 10.70
N HIS A 66 13.93 -0.27 9.61
CA HIS A 66 14.23 -1.62 9.12
C HIS A 66 14.78 -2.55 10.21
N ASP A 67 15.72 -2.07 11.03
CA ASP A 67 16.30 -2.87 12.13
C ASP A 67 15.26 -3.27 13.18
N ILE A 68 14.31 -2.38 13.46
CA ILE A 68 13.20 -2.66 14.36
C ILE A 68 12.28 -3.71 13.74
N PHE A 69 11.98 -3.58 12.45
CA PHE A 69 11.20 -4.58 11.72
C PHE A 69 11.86 -5.97 11.77
N LYS A 70 13.17 -6.05 11.50
CA LYS A 70 13.91 -7.32 11.57
C LYS A 70 13.93 -7.93 12.95
N ARG A 71 13.94 -7.10 14.00
CA ARG A 71 13.97 -7.55 15.39
C ARG A 71 12.59 -8.08 15.84
N ASP A 72 11.52 -7.38 15.48
CA ASP A 72 10.19 -7.55 16.09
C ASP A 72 9.17 -8.29 15.22
N PHE A 73 9.42 -8.42 13.90
CA PHE A 73 8.48 -9.01 12.96
C PHE A 73 9.07 -10.21 12.21
N THR A 74 8.25 -11.22 11.98
CA THR A 74 8.62 -12.41 11.22
C THR A 74 8.30 -12.32 9.73
N GLY A 75 7.58 -11.27 9.33
CA GLY A 75 7.16 -11.03 7.95
C GLY A 75 6.39 -9.74 7.80
N GLY A 76 6.05 -9.40 6.55
CA GLY A 76 5.30 -8.21 6.17
C GLY A 76 3.92 -8.55 5.61
N ASN A 77 3.35 -7.57 4.92
CA ASN A 77 2.07 -7.68 4.22
C ASN A 77 2.13 -6.93 2.88
N GLY A 78 0.96 -6.71 2.26
CA GLY A 78 0.85 -6.01 0.97
C GLY A 78 0.94 -4.48 1.04
N LEU A 79 0.98 -3.86 2.22
CA LEU A 79 0.87 -2.41 2.37
C LEU A 79 2.25 -1.77 2.50
N PHE A 80 2.59 -0.90 1.55
CA PHE A 80 3.80 -0.07 1.62
C PHE A 80 3.64 1.21 0.78
N SER A 81 4.66 2.05 0.77
CA SER A 81 4.65 3.29 0.00
C SER A 81 5.99 3.51 -0.70
N PHE A 82 5.97 4.37 -1.70
CA PHE A 82 7.18 4.93 -2.30
C PHE A 82 7.00 6.41 -2.58
N VAL A 83 8.10 7.14 -2.67
CA VAL A 83 8.13 8.55 -3.01
C VAL A 83 8.66 8.71 -4.43
N LEU A 84 8.01 9.54 -5.23
CA LEU A 84 8.49 9.88 -6.58
C LEU A 84 9.72 10.81 -6.50
N LYS A 85 10.64 10.73 -7.45
CA LYS A 85 11.75 11.71 -7.59
C LYS A 85 11.25 13.07 -8.06
N ARG A 86 10.24 13.08 -8.91
CA ARG A 86 9.59 14.28 -9.45
C ARG A 86 8.11 13.99 -9.70
N GLY A 87 7.27 14.99 -9.53
CA GLY A 87 5.85 14.85 -9.80
C GLY A 87 5.10 16.14 -9.50
N ASN A 88 4.11 16.40 -10.33
CA ASN A 88 3.08 17.40 -10.08
C ASN A 88 1.71 16.74 -10.07
N GLN A 89 0.67 17.48 -9.72
CA GLN A 89 -0.68 16.92 -9.61
C GLN A 89 -1.16 16.29 -10.93
N ALA A 90 -0.86 16.91 -12.06
CA ALA A 90 -1.29 16.42 -13.38
C ALA A 90 -0.61 15.07 -13.72
N ALA A 91 0.69 14.96 -13.49
CA ALA A 91 1.44 13.72 -13.70
C ALA A 91 0.98 12.58 -12.78
N VAL A 92 0.72 12.90 -11.50
CA VAL A 92 0.16 11.93 -10.55
C VAL A 92 -1.23 11.46 -10.98
N ASN A 93 -2.10 12.38 -11.44
CA ASN A 93 -3.40 12.01 -11.97
C ASN A 93 -3.27 11.09 -13.18
N ALA A 94 -2.36 11.40 -14.12
CA ALA A 94 -2.13 10.57 -15.30
C ALA A 94 -1.62 9.16 -14.94
N LEU A 95 -0.80 9.05 -13.90
CA LEU A 95 -0.40 7.75 -13.37
C LEU A 95 -1.61 6.95 -12.87
N LEU A 96 -2.49 7.57 -12.06
CA LEU A 96 -3.58 6.90 -11.37
C LEU A 96 -4.78 6.59 -12.28
N ASP A 97 -5.16 7.52 -13.17
CA ASP A 97 -6.42 7.46 -13.93
C ASP A 97 -6.47 6.33 -14.97
N GLY A 98 -5.32 5.80 -15.37
CA GLY A 98 -5.23 4.73 -16.36
C GLY A 98 -4.93 3.34 -15.81
N MET A 99 -4.97 3.13 -14.50
CA MET A 99 -4.70 1.83 -13.89
C MET A 99 -5.80 0.81 -14.18
N HIS A 100 -5.41 -0.41 -14.54
CA HIS A 100 -6.32 -1.53 -14.82
C HIS A 100 -6.55 -2.42 -13.60
N HIS A 101 -5.48 -2.81 -12.94
CA HIS A 101 -5.50 -3.71 -11.78
C HIS A 101 -5.60 -2.94 -10.47
N PHE A 102 -4.82 -1.88 -10.33
CA PHE A 102 -4.91 -1.04 -9.13
C PHE A 102 -6.17 -0.18 -9.15
N LYS A 103 -6.96 -0.26 -8.09
CA LYS A 103 -8.12 0.62 -7.88
C LYS A 103 -7.80 1.69 -6.84
N MET A 104 -8.43 2.85 -6.96
CA MET A 104 -8.28 3.91 -5.95
C MET A 104 -9.19 3.64 -4.76
N GLY A 105 -8.61 3.58 -3.55
CA GLY A 105 -9.36 3.35 -2.33
C GLY A 105 -8.50 3.49 -1.08
N TYR A 106 -9.13 3.98 0.01
CA TYR A 106 -8.45 4.13 1.31
C TYR A 106 -8.25 2.82 2.05
N SER A 107 -9.06 1.81 1.77
CA SER A 107 -8.97 0.48 2.37
C SER A 107 -7.63 -0.20 2.03
N TRP A 108 -7.36 -1.32 2.70
CA TRP A 108 -6.24 -2.21 2.43
C TRP A 108 -6.48 -3.56 3.12
N GLY A 109 -5.71 -4.58 2.77
CA GLY A 109 -5.78 -5.91 3.37
C GLY A 109 -6.77 -6.87 2.71
N GLY A 110 -7.49 -6.43 1.67
CA GLY A 110 -8.32 -7.27 0.80
C GLY A 110 -7.49 -8.02 -0.24
N PHE A 111 -8.16 -8.76 -1.10
CA PHE A 111 -7.52 -9.50 -2.19
C PHE A 111 -7.21 -8.62 -3.40
N GLU A 112 -7.86 -7.46 -3.52
CA GLU A 112 -7.62 -6.51 -4.60
C GLU A 112 -6.48 -5.55 -4.28
N SER A 113 -5.68 -5.22 -5.31
CA SER A 113 -4.64 -4.20 -5.25
C SER A 113 -5.23 -2.79 -5.27
N LEU A 114 -4.70 -1.92 -4.39
CA LEU A 114 -5.15 -0.53 -4.27
C LEU A 114 -3.96 0.42 -4.37
N ILE A 115 -4.22 1.61 -4.93
CA ILE A 115 -3.24 2.69 -5.07
C ILE A 115 -3.84 4.02 -4.61
N LEU A 116 -3.05 4.82 -3.91
CA LEU A 116 -3.40 6.20 -3.55
C LEU A 116 -2.17 7.09 -3.62
N ALA A 117 -2.36 8.32 -4.09
CA ALA A 117 -1.36 9.37 -3.95
C ALA A 117 -1.71 10.30 -2.78
N ASN A 118 -0.68 10.75 -2.07
CA ASN A 118 -0.81 11.73 -1.00
C ASN A 118 0.30 12.80 -1.11
N SER A 119 -0.10 14.00 -1.49
CA SER A 119 0.79 15.16 -1.60
C SER A 119 0.86 16.01 -0.31
N ASN A 120 0.07 15.69 0.71
CA ASN A 120 -0.08 16.49 1.92
C ASN A 120 0.41 15.82 3.21
N VAL A 121 1.29 14.80 3.11
CA VAL A 121 1.76 14.02 4.26
C VAL A 121 2.36 14.90 5.35
N GLY A 122 3.14 15.93 4.97
CA GLY A 122 3.76 16.85 5.92
C GLY A 122 2.77 17.62 6.79
N ARG A 123 1.55 17.89 6.29
CA ARG A 123 0.49 18.58 7.07
C ARG A 123 -0.17 17.68 8.10
N LEU A 124 -0.12 16.37 7.90
CA LEU A 124 -0.73 15.40 8.80
C LEU A 124 0.18 15.00 9.95
N ARG A 125 1.48 15.27 9.83
CA ARG A 125 2.47 14.94 10.85
C ARG A 125 2.66 16.10 11.82
N THR A 126 2.46 15.82 13.10
CA THR A 126 2.61 16.82 14.17
C THR A 126 3.81 16.55 15.10
N ALA A 127 4.25 15.29 15.20
CA ALA A 127 5.33 14.89 16.10
C ALA A 127 6.70 14.81 15.40
N THR A 128 6.74 14.58 14.10
CA THR A 128 7.98 14.47 13.32
C THR A 128 7.81 15.19 11.99
N GLN A 129 8.90 15.75 11.46
CA GLN A 129 8.88 16.30 10.12
C GLN A 129 8.83 15.19 9.07
N TRP A 130 8.08 15.45 8.00
CA TRP A 130 8.10 14.64 6.79
C TRP A 130 9.27 15.11 5.91
N PRO A 131 10.25 14.26 5.59
CA PRO A 131 11.48 14.71 4.92
C PRO A 131 11.37 14.84 3.40
N TYR A 132 10.24 14.43 2.80
CA TYR A 132 10.08 14.37 1.35
C TYR A 132 9.10 15.44 0.88
N GLU A 133 9.47 16.16 -0.19
CA GLU A 133 8.63 17.19 -0.81
C GLU A 133 7.76 16.63 -1.94
N GLN A 134 8.20 15.52 -2.52
CA GLN A 134 7.57 14.91 -3.68
C GLN A 134 6.37 14.02 -3.29
N PRO A 135 5.47 13.71 -4.23
CA PRO A 135 4.29 12.90 -3.95
C PRO A 135 4.63 11.52 -3.40
N LEU A 136 3.91 11.14 -2.36
CA LEU A 136 3.92 9.80 -1.79
C LEU A 136 2.83 8.97 -2.47
N ILE A 137 3.21 7.83 -3.00
CA ILE A 137 2.29 6.82 -3.54
C ILE A 137 2.22 5.67 -2.54
N ARG A 138 1.01 5.37 -2.07
CA ARG A 138 0.73 4.22 -1.21
C ARG A 138 0.15 3.09 -2.05
N LEU A 139 0.72 1.92 -1.93
CA LEU A 139 0.22 0.68 -2.52
C LEU A 139 -0.32 -0.25 -1.44
N HIS A 140 -1.39 -0.94 -1.77
CA HIS A 140 -1.72 -2.23 -1.19
C HIS A 140 -1.66 -3.27 -2.31
N ILE A 141 -0.79 -4.25 -2.16
CA ILE A 141 -0.61 -5.32 -3.13
C ILE A 141 -1.52 -6.48 -2.75
N GLY A 142 -2.40 -6.85 -3.66
CA GLY A 142 -3.37 -7.91 -3.51
C GLY A 142 -2.83 -9.29 -3.88
N LEU A 143 -3.75 -10.15 -4.30
CA LEU A 143 -3.48 -11.55 -4.66
C LEU A 143 -3.49 -11.80 -6.17
N GLU A 144 -3.56 -10.75 -6.97
CA GLU A 144 -3.48 -10.82 -8.43
C GLU A 144 -2.10 -11.34 -8.88
N ASN A 145 -1.98 -11.68 -10.15
CA ASN A 145 -0.67 -12.01 -10.74
C ASN A 145 0.27 -10.80 -10.59
N VAL A 146 1.42 -11.01 -9.97
CA VAL A 146 2.36 -9.95 -9.67
C VAL A 146 2.97 -9.30 -10.92
N ASP A 147 3.12 -10.06 -12.01
CA ASP A 147 3.65 -9.52 -13.26
C ASP A 147 2.64 -8.58 -13.92
N ASP A 148 1.34 -8.87 -13.87
CA ASP A 148 0.28 -7.98 -14.33
C ASP A 148 0.24 -6.66 -13.50
N LEU A 149 0.51 -6.75 -12.19
CA LEU A 149 0.61 -5.56 -11.33
C LEU A 149 1.82 -4.69 -11.68
N ILE A 150 2.95 -5.31 -11.99
CA ILE A 150 4.17 -4.61 -12.43
C ILE A 150 3.95 -3.94 -13.78
N ASP A 151 3.30 -4.62 -14.72
CA ASP A 151 2.98 -4.07 -16.04
C ASP A 151 2.01 -2.88 -15.95
N ASP A 152 1.02 -2.96 -15.07
CA ASP A 152 0.08 -1.85 -14.82
C ASP A 152 0.81 -0.61 -14.26
N LEU A 153 1.73 -0.81 -13.30
CA LEU A 153 2.56 0.26 -12.77
C LEU A 153 3.52 0.83 -13.83
N ALA A 154 4.11 -0.02 -14.69
CA ALA A 154 4.99 0.41 -15.76
C ALA A 154 4.26 1.34 -16.74
N GLN A 155 3.06 0.96 -17.20
CA GLN A 155 2.20 1.80 -18.03
C GLN A 155 1.80 3.10 -17.30
N GLY A 156 1.59 3.03 -15.98
CA GLY A 156 1.36 4.21 -15.15
C GLY A 156 2.52 5.19 -15.17
N PHE A 157 3.76 4.70 -15.07
CA PHE A 157 4.95 5.55 -15.16
C PHE A 157 5.16 6.12 -16.58
N GLU A 158 4.81 5.40 -17.64
CA GLU A 158 4.83 5.95 -18.99
C GLU A 158 3.89 7.16 -19.12
N ARG A 159 2.65 7.06 -18.58
CA ARG A 159 1.69 8.18 -18.57
C ARG A 159 2.19 9.35 -17.71
N LEU A 160 2.79 9.08 -16.55
CA LEU A 160 3.38 10.10 -15.69
C LEU A 160 4.49 10.85 -16.41
N ASN A 161 5.42 10.15 -17.03
CA ASN A 161 6.55 10.73 -17.75
C ASN A 161 6.08 11.55 -18.97
N ALA A 162 5.10 11.07 -19.72
CA ALA A 162 4.54 11.82 -20.84
C ALA A 162 4.00 13.21 -20.45
N VAL A 163 3.48 13.35 -19.22
CA VAL A 163 3.01 14.65 -18.69
C VAL A 163 4.16 15.50 -18.15
N LEU A 164 5.20 14.89 -17.60
CA LEU A 164 6.34 15.63 -17.04
C LEU A 164 7.31 16.15 -18.10
N ASP A 165 7.34 15.50 -19.25
CA ASP A 165 8.26 15.84 -20.36
C ASP A 165 7.58 16.70 -21.44
N ALA A 166 6.27 17.03 -21.29
CA ALA A 166 5.49 17.92 -22.17
C ALA A 166 5.62 19.39 -21.77
#